data_e843636143fa96a878703f85af635f12
#
_entry.id   e843636143fa96a878703f85af635f12
#
_cell.length_a   1.000
_cell.length_b   1.000
_cell.length_c   1.000
_cell.angle_alpha   90.00
_cell.angle_beta   90.00
_cell.angle_gamma   90.00
#
_symmetry.space_group_name_H-M   'P 1'
#
loop_
_entity.id
_entity.type
_entity.pdbx_description
1 polymer ?
#
loop_
_entity_poly.entity_id
_entity_poly.type
_entity_poly.pdbx_seq_one_letter_code
_entity_poly.pdbx_strand_id
1 'polypeptide(L)'
;MAAITIPDSVKRYFPQTIDPTHLWVNYNPKADALMVYFADHPVPSEWEDIDKCVYIGFASDDETRVTGVMIEHFSQWLLVEELKEDA
;
A
#
# COMPACT_ATOMS: atom_id res chain seq x y z
N MET A 1 -19.25 0.95 9.50
CA MET A 1 -18.26 0.67 8.44
C MET A 1 -16.90 0.49 9.07
N ALA A 2 -16.19 -0.54 8.70
CA ALA A 2 -14.85 -0.79 9.23
C ALA A 2 -13.87 0.26 8.72
N ALA A 3 -13.04 0.78 9.60
CA ALA A 3 -11.94 1.66 9.23
C ALA A 3 -10.68 0.82 9.00
N ILE A 4 -9.96 1.13 7.94
CA ILE A 4 -8.70 0.46 7.65
C ILE A 4 -7.61 1.11 8.51
N THR A 5 -6.97 0.30 9.33
CA THR A 5 -5.86 0.76 10.17
C THR A 5 -4.56 0.46 9.47
N ILE A 6 -3.78 1.49 9.18
CA ILE A 6 -2.47 1.34 8.57
C ILE A 6 -1.44 1.16 9.68
N PRO A 7 -0.66 0.04 9.68
CA PRO A 7 0.37 -0.16 10.70
C PRO A 7 1.42 0.95 10.70
N ASP A 8 1.95 1.29 11.87
CA ASP A 8 2.99 2.32 11.99
C ASP A 8 4.26 1.95 11.22
N SER A 9 4.57 0.66 11.13
CA SER A 9 5.70 0.18 10.32
C SER A 9 5.59 0.57 8.85
N VAL A 10 4.36 0.69 8.35
CA VAL A 10 4.08 1.10 6.98
C VAL A 10 3.99 2.61 6.87
N LYS A 11 3.34 3.27 7.83
CA LYS A 11 3.14 4.72 7.82
C LYS A 11 4.46 5.50 7.72
N ARG A 12 5.51 4.98 8.33
CA ARG A 12 6.83 5.66 8.32
C ARG A 12 7.39 5.85 6.91
N TYR A 13 6.95 5.00 5.96
CA TYR A 13 7.40 5.09 4.58
C TYR A 13 6.53 5.99 3.72
N PHE A 14 5.39 6.45 4.25
CA PHE A 14 4.50 7.32 3.49
C PHE A 14 5.13 8.71 3.36
N PRO A 15 4.95 9.37 2.20
CA PRO A 15 5.34 10.76 2.05
C PRO A 15 4.65 11.63 3.11
N GLN A 16 5.32 12.67 3.57
CA GLN A 16 4.71 13.60 4.53
C GLN A 16 3.47 14.26 3.96
N THR A 17 3.46 14.51 2.66
CA THR A 17 2.34 15.10 1.97
C THR A 17 1.95 14.19 0.84
N ILE A 18 0.71 13.67 0.89
CA ILE A 18 0.14 12.87 -0.18
C ILE A 18 -0.94 13.70 -0.85
N ASP A 19 -0.80 13.92 -2.16
CA ASP A 19 -1.83 14.59 -2.94
C ASP A 19 -2.83 13.54 -3.43
N PRO A 20 -4.05 13.50 -2.87
CA PRO A 20 -5.03 12.49 -3.27
C PRO A 20 -5.50 12.62 -4.73
N THR A 21 -5.22 13.74 -5.38
CA THR A 21 -5.54 13.90 -6.81
C THR A 21 -4.48 13.28 -7.72
N HIS A 22 -3.34 12.86 -7.15
CA HIS A 22 -2.24 12.24 -7.87
C HIS A 22 -1.91 10.86 -7.28
N LEU A 23 -2.95 10.02 -7.18
CA LEU A 23 -2.78 8.63 -6.78
C LEU A 23 -3.22 7.73 -7.92
N TRP A 24 -2.42 6.72 -8.19
CA TRP A 24 -2.77 5.66 -9.13
C TRP A 24 -3.06 4.40 -8.33
N VAL A 25 -4.27 3.86 -8.45
CA VAL A 25 -4.73 2.70 -7.68
C VAL A 25 -5.16 1.60 -8.63
N ASN A 26 -4.69 0.40 -8.38
CA ASN A 26 -5.09 -0.77 -9.16
C ASN A 26 -5.25 -1.98 -8.24
N TYR A 27 -6.36 -2.69 -8.43
CA TYR A 27 -6.58 -3.95 -7.75
C TYR A 27 -6.51 -5.09 -8.75
N ASN A 28 -5.65 -6.08 -8.47
CA ASN A 28 -5.54 -7.28 -9.28
C ASN A 28 -6.32 -8.42 -8.61
N PRO A 29 -7.51 -8.80 -9.12
CA PRO A 29 -8.34 -9.83 -8.48
C PRO A 29 -7.72 -11.23 -8.54
N LYS A 30 -6.87 -11.51 -9.52
CA LYS A 30 -6.22 -12.82 -9.62
C LYS A 30 -5.20 -13.03 -8.52
N ALA A 31 -4.48 -11.98 -8.18
CA ALA A 31 -3.47 -12.01 -7.12
C ALA A 31 -4.02 -11.56 -5.78
N ASP A 32 -5.24 -11.02 -5.75
CA ASP A 32 -5.82 -10.37 -4.58
C ASP A 32 -4.85 -9.31 -4.01
N ALA A 33 -4.30 -8.49 -4.89
CA ALA A 33 -3.30 -7.50 -4.54
C ALA A 33 -3.76 -6.11 -4.92
N LEU A 34 -3.69 -5.20 -3.96
CA LEU A 34 -3.94 -3.78 -4.18
C LEU A 34 -2.61 -3.06 -4.33
N MET A 35 -2.46 -2.28 -5.41
CA MET A 35 -1.29 -1.44 -5.62
C MET A 35 -1.69 0.02 -5.64
N VAL A 36 -0.94 0.83 -4.90
CA VAL A 36 -1.13 2.28 -4.88
C VAL A 36 0.22 2.93 -5.17
N TYR A 37 0.28 3.77 -6.19
CA TYR A 37 1.43 4.62 -6.46
C TYR A 37 1.10 6.05 -6.06
N PHE A 38 2.07 6.74 -5.46
CA PHE A 38 1.95 8.14 -5.07
C PHE A 38 2.29 9.05 -6.24
N ALA A 39 1.64 8.79 -7.39
CA ALA A 39 1.87 9.47 -8.66
C ALA A 39 0.67 9.25 -9.56
N ASP A 40 0.61 9.95 -10.69
CA ASP A 40 -0.48 9.81 -11.67
C ASP A 40 -0.41 8.52 -12.48
N HIS A 41 0.68 7.79 -12.37
CA HIS A 41 0.94 6.62 -13.19
C HIS A 41 1.86 5.66 -12.44
N PRO A 42 1.93 4.38 -12.85
CA PRO A 42 2.89 3.45 -12.29
C PRO A 42 4.33 3.94 -12.50
N VAL A 43 5.14 3.81 -11.47
CA VAL A 43 6.54 4.22 -11.48
C VAL A 43 7.41 2.98 -11.36
N PRO A 44 8.46 2.82 -12.18
CA PRO A 44 9.37 1.68 -12.03
C PRO A 44 9.90 1.62 -10.61
N SER A 45 9.69 0.49 -9.94
CA SER A 45 9.92 0.36 -8.51
C SER A 45 10.46 -1.01 -8.15
N GLU A 46 11.24 -1.05 -7.08
CA GLU A 46 11.61 -2.27 -6.41
C GLU A 46 10.79 -2.37 -5.13
N TRP A 47 10.23 -3.55 -4.87
CA TRP A 47 9.31 -3.77 -3.76
C TRP A 47 10.00 -4.50 -2.63
N GLU A 48 9.90 -3.97 -1.43
CA GLU A 48 10.46 -4.58 -0.23
C GLU A 48 9.34 -4.98 0.72
N ASP A 49 9.46 -6.18 1.29
CA ASP A 49 8.55 -6.71 2.29
C ASP A 49 8.82 -5.98 3.62
N ILE A 50 7.86 -5.15 4.02
CA ILE A 50 8.00 -4.33 5.22
C ILE A 50 7.19 -4.91 6.39
N ASP A 51 6.02 -5.43 6.10
CA ASP A 51 5.14 -6.02 7.09
C ASP A 51 4.40 -7.18 6.43
N LYS A 52 3.65 -7.94 7.21
CA LYS A 52 2.93 -9.09 6.70
C LYS A 52 2.01 -8.69 5.55
N CYS A 53 2.30 -9.22 4.36
CA CYS A 53 1.55 -8.97 3.14
C CYS A 53 1.57 -7.51 2.66
N VAL A 54 2.46 -6.66 3.22
CA VAL A 54 2.58 -5.27 2.82
C VAL A 54 3.98 -5.00 2.30
N TYR A 55 4.05 -4.42 1.11
CA TYR A 55 5.30 -4.10 0.43
C TYR A 55 5.37 -2.61 0.16
N ILE A 56 6.55 -2.04 0.34
CA ILE A 56 6.81 -0.64 -0.03
C ILE A 56 7.63 -0.63 -1.30
N GLY A 57 7.21 0.21 -2.25
CA GLY A 57 7.92 0.40 -3.51
C GLY A 57 8.91 1.55 -3.40
N PHE A 58 10.14 1.28 -3.81
CA PHE A 58 11.18 2.30 -3.93
C PHE A 58 11.54 2.49 -5.39
N ALA A 59 11.80 3.72 -5.80
CA ALA A 59 12.14 4.01 -7.19
C ALA A 59 13.36 3.20 -7.63
N SER A 60 13.31 2.64 -8.84
CA SER A 60 14.41 1.83 -9.37
C SER A 60 15.70 2.62 -9.55
N ASP A 61 15.59 3.94 -9.72
CA ASP A 61 16.73 4.83 -9.90
C ASP A 61 17.12 5.56 -8.61
N ASP A 62 16.35 5.43 -7.55
CA ASP A 62 16.60 6.10 -6.27
C ASP A 62 15.93 5.33 -5.14
N GLU A 63 16.68 4.45 -4.49
CA GLU A 63 16.16 3.59 -3.42
C GLU A 63 15.79 4.35 -2.13
N THR A 64 16.00 5.66 -2.09
CA THR A 64 15.55 6.49 -0.97
C THR A 64 14.17 7.09 -1.20
N ARG A 65 13.64 7.00 -2.42
CA ARG A 65 12.35 7.59 -2.77
C ARG A 65 11.26 6.52 -2.79
N VAL A 66 10.28 6.67 -1.91
CA VAL A 66 9.12 5.78 -1.86
C VAL A 66 8.17 6.13 -3.00
N THR A 67 7.78 5.12 -3.79
CA THR A 67 6.89 5.29 -4.94
C THR A 67 5.48 4.80 -4.69
N GLY A 68 5.29 3.86 -3.77
CA GLY A 68 3.97 3.32 -3.53
C GLY A 68 3.93 2.22 -2.49
N VAL A 69 2.77 1.61 -2.36
CA VAL A 69 2.52 0.50 -1.45
C VAL A 69 1.72 -0.58 -2.18
N MET A 70 2.03 -1.84 -1.87
CA MET A 70 1.29 -2.99 -2.39
C MET A 70 0.86 -3.86 -1.22
N ILE A 71 -0.42 -4.27 -1.22
CA ILE A 71 -0.97 -5.13 -0.18
C ILE A 71 -1.45 -6.42 -0.83
N GLU A 72 -0.81 -7.54 -0.47
CA GLU A 72 -1.25 -8.87 -0.90
C GLU A 72 -2.33 -9.40 0.04
N HIS A 73 -3.16 -10.28 -0.47
CA HIS A 73 -4.31 -10.82 0.27
C HIS A 73 -5.20 -9.70 0.80
N PHE A 74 -5.41 -8.71 -0.04
CA PHE A 74 -6.10 -7.48 0.35
C PHE A 74 -7.52 -7.75 0.89
N SER A 75 -8.26 -8.65 0.28
CA SER A 75 -9.62 -8.97 0.74
C SER A 75 -9.61 -9.57 2.14
N GLN A 76 -8.62 -10.40 2.45
CA GLN A 76 -8.46 -10.98 3.79
C GLN A 76 -8.01 -9.95 4.80
N TRP A 77 -7.19 -9.01 4.37
CA TRP A 77 -6.72 -7.93 5.23
C TRP A 77 -7.89 -7.04 5.67
N LEU A 78 -8.77 -6.69 4.74
CA LEU A 78 -9.98 -5.93 5.04
C LEU A 78 -10.90 -6.72 5.97
N LEU A 79 -11.06 -8.01 5.74
CA LEU A 79 -11.92 -8.87 6.56
C LEU A 79 -11.43 -8.93 8.01
N VAL A 80 -10.11 -9.03 8.21
CA VAL A 80 -9.52 -9.03 9.55
C VAL A 80 -9.79 -7.72 10.27
N GLU A 81 -9.68 -6.59 9.59
CA GLU A 81 -9.97 -5.29 10.19
C GLU A 81 -11.44 -5.17 10.58
N GLU A 82 -12.34 -5.67 9.76
CA GLU A 82 -13.77 -5.70 10.10
C GLU A 82 -14.03 -6.54 11.35
N LEU A 83 -13.43 -7.71 11.46
CA LEU A 83 -13.60 -8.57 12.63
C LEU A 83 -13.05 -7.92 13.88
N LYS A 84 -11.95 -7.20 13.80
CA LYS A 84 -11.40 -6.47 14.94
C LYS A 84 -12.34 -5.38 15.43
N GLU A 85 -12.98 -4.68 14.53
CA GLU A 85 -13.92 -3.62 14.91
C GLU A 85 -15.19 -4.17 15.55
N ASP A 86 -15.63 -5.32 15.10
CA ASP A 86 -16.84 -5.97 15.63
C ASP A 86 -16.59 -6.64 16.98
N ALA A 87 -15.36 -6.86 17.31
CA ALA A 87 -15.00 -7.44 18.60
C ALA A 87 -14.90 -6.34 19.67
#